data_1df139437acf45ff8e12ef0f023705e6
#
_entry.id   1df139437acf45ff8e12ef0f023705e6
#
_cell.length_a   1.000
_cell.length_b   1.000
_cell.length_c   1.000
_cell.angle_alpha   90.00
_cell.angle_beta   90.00
_cell.angle_gamma   90.00
#
_symmetry.space_group_name_H-M   'P 1'
#
loop_
_entity.id
_entity.type
_entity.pdbx_description
1 polymer ?
#
loop_
_entity_poly.entity_id
_entity_poly.type
_entity_poly.pdbx_seq_one_letter_code
_entity_poly.pdbx_strand_id
1 'polypeptide(L)'
;MIFYLVCKEHAGTITRYRASWGRALARCIQPISYERLMKTGTLQAGTYIFSDIERLAPETARLAATVWEDLSHAGQAVRLLNHPTRSMRRYELLRTLYERGPNRFNIYRLTEARRPERFPVFLRSENDHRGNLTPVLQTVEELEGAIAEMFRLGQSRENKLIVEFCNTADANGGFRKYSAFIVGDRIIPRHLFFSRNWMIKLPGSPNEEMVAEELHYLQTNPHRQQLREIFQLARIEYGRIDYGMLNGVPQIWEINTNPWIMSYEDGGGPARMPAHEHFSRQFMQAIKAIDYGANPDLRIRVSVKAALRKDRLKKSVRRLLNSLPYRHRKALEGRLIALARLFRMLP
;
A
#
# COMPACT_ATOMS: atom_id res chain seq x y z
N MET A 1 21.72 -7.31 1.79
CA MET A 1 21.31 -6.00 1.25
C MET A 1 19.83 -6.00 0.96
N ILE A 2 19.12 -4.97 1.40
CA ILE A 2 17.68 -4.79 1.18
C ILE A 2 17.47 -3.67 0.16
N PHE A 3 16.82 -3.97 -0.94
CA PHE A 3 16.43 -3.03 -1.99
C PHE A 3 14.98 -2.61 -1.75
N TYR A 4 14.80 -1.33 -1.36
CA TYR A 4 13.49 -0.76 -1.07
C TYR A 4 12.96 -0.03 -2.30
N LEU A 5 12.03 -0.66 -3.03
CA LEU A 5 11.44 -0.11 -4.24
C LEU A 5 10.31 0.85 -3.90
N VAL A 6 10.34 2.07 -4.44
CA VAL A 6 9.41 3.14 -4.07
C VAL A 6 9.23 4.12 -5.23
N CYS A 7 8.11 4.83 -5.30
CA CYS A 7 7.96 5.96 -6.22
C CYS A 7 8.92 7.08 -5.82
N LYS A 8 9.55 7.73 -6.79
CA LYS A 8 10.61 8.73 -6.55
C LYS A 8 10.14 9.85 -5.60
N GLU A 9 8.93 10.34 -5.80
CA GLU A 9 8.30 11.41 -5.00
C GLU A 9 8.00 10.99 -3.56
N HIS A 10 7.92 9.69 -3.28
CA HIS A 10 7.60 9.15 -1.95
C HIS A 10 8.81 8.54 -1.22
N ALA A 11 10.00 8.63 -1.78
CA ALA A 11 11.23 8.09 -1.17
C ALA A 11 11.57 8.74 0.19
N GLY A 12 10.96 9.89 0.51
CA GLY A 12 11.15 10.60 1.77
C GLY A 12 10.86 9.76 3.01
N THR A 13 9.91 8.81 2.95
CA THR A 13 9.55 7.94 4.08
C THR A 13 10.74 7.10 4.57
N ILE A 14 11.38 6.37 3.66
CA ILE A 14 12.51 5.50 3.99
C ILE A 14 13.81 6.30 4.17
N THR A 15 14.01 7.40 3.44
CA THR A 15 15.24 8.19 3.56
C THR A 15 15.32 8.92 4.90
N ARG A 16 14.21 9.47 5.40
CA ARG A 16 14.14 10.08 6.74
C ARG A 16 14.35 9.06 7.84
N TYR A 17 13.74 7.88 7.74
CA TYR A 17 14.00 6.80 8.70
C TYR A 17 15.48 6.43 8.76
N ARG A 18 16.14 6.25 7.61
CA ARG A 18 17.58 5.95 7.51
C ARG A 18 18.46 7.08 8.05
N ALA A 19 18.02 8.32 8.01
CA ALA A 19 18.74 9.46 8.55
C ALA A 19 18.54 9.66 10.06
N SER A 20 17.54 8.99 10.65
CA SER A 20 17.17 9.11 12.07
C SER A 20 17.30 7.77 12.81
N TRP A 21 16.22 7.22 13.28
CA TRP A 21 16.18 5.98 14.08
C TRP A 21 16.76 4.75 13.35
N GLY A 22 16.67 4.71 12.04
CA GLY A 22 17.22 3.64 11.21
C GLY A 22 18.67 3.83 10.77
N ARG A 23 19.43 4.76 11.37
CA ARG A 23 20.81 5.07 10.97
C ARG A 23 21.73 3.85 10.95
N ALA A 24 21.55 2.93 11.90
CA ALA A 24 22.30 1.67 11.95
C ALA A 24 22.00 0.74 10.75
N LEU A 25 20.87 0.91 10.07
CA LEU A 25 20.46 0.15 8.89
C LEU A 25 20.76 0.87 7.57
N ALA A 26 21.33 2.08 7.61
CA ALA A 26 21.53 2.90 6.42
C ALA A 26 22.40 2.23 5.34
N ARG A 27 23.33 1.35 5.75
CA ARG A 27 24.16 0.56 4.85
C ARG A 27 23.48 -0.72 4.33
N CYS A 28 22.44 -1.19 5.01
CA CYS A 28 21.72 -2.43 4.66
C CYS A 28 20.51 -2.16 3.76
N ILE A 29 19.93 -0.94 3.78
CA ILE A 29 18.74 -0.59 3.01
C ILE A 29 19.11 0.39 1.90
N GLN A 30 18.87 0.01 0.66
CA GLN A 30 19.09 0.85 -0.52
C GLN A 30 17.74 1.20 -1.17
N PRO A 31 17.28 2.45 -1.10
CA PRO A 31 16.12 2.88 -1.86
C PRO A 31 16.41 2.88 -3.36
N ILE A 32 15.47 2.33 -4.13
CA ILE A 32 15.51 2.34 -5.60
C ILE A 32 14.15 2.83 -6.10
N SER A 33 14.15 3.86 -6.95
CA SER A 33 12.89 4.28 -7.54
C SER A 33 12.43 3.33 -8.64
N TYR A 34 11.09 3.20 -8.82
CA TYR A 34 10.54 2.40 -9.91
C TYR A 34 11.02 2.88 -11.28
N GLU A 35 11.23 4.20 -11.46
CA GLU A 35 11.76 4.78 -12.70
C GLU A 35 13.19 4.30 -13.00
N ARG A 36 14.01 4.14 -11.95
CA ARG A 36 15.36 3.58 -12.06
C ARG A 36 15.29 2.08 -12.33
N LEU A 37 14.42 1.36 -11.63
CA LEU A 37 14.21 -0.07 -11.83
C LEU A 37 13.87 -0.40 -13.28
N MET A 38 12.97 0.38 -13.92
CA MET A 38 12.56 0.19 -15.32
C MET A 38 13.68 0.40 -16.34
N LYS A 39 14.77 1.07 -15.96
CA LYS A 39 15.95 1.31 -16.81
C LYS A 39 17.06 0.29 -16.59
N THR A 40 16.91 -0.63 -15.64
CA THR A 40 17.94 -1.59 -15.25
C THR A 40 17.82 -2.86 -16.10
N GLY A 41 18.96 -3.45 -16.51
CA GLY A 41 19.00 -4.74 -17.22
C GLY A 41 19.46 -5.90 -16.34
N THR A 42 20.09 -5.57 -15.20
CA THR A 42 20.56 -6.54 -14.21
C THR A 42 20.35 -5.99 -12.82
N LEU A 43 20.03 -6.86 -11.88
CA LEU A 43 19.86 -6.55 -10.46
C LEU A 43 20.79 -7.44 -9.62
N GLN A 44 21.15 -6.98 -8.45
CA GLN A 44 21.97 -7.71 -7.49
C GLN A 44 21.10 -8.69 -6.69
N ALA A 45 21.64 -9.83 -6.26
CA ALA A 45 20.98 -10.71 -5.32
C ALA A 45 20.75 -10.03 -3.96
N GLY A 46 19.65 -10.35 -3.27
CA GLY A 46 19.29 -9.74 -1.99
C GLY A 46 17.79 -9.75 -1.70
N THR A 47 17.36 -8.95 -0.73
CA THR A 47 15.95 -8.81 -0.38
C THR A 47 15.34 -7.62 -1.12
N TYR A 48 14.20 -7.83 -1.77
CA TYR A 48 13.45 -6.79 -2.48
C TYR A 48 12.11 -6.54 -1.80
N ILE A 49 11.89 -5.30 -1.35
CA ILE A 49 10.61 -4.83 -0.83
C ILE A 49 9.95 -3.99 -1.91
N PHE A 50 8.88 -4.50 -2.52
CA PHE A 50 8.07 -3.71 -3.44
C PHE A 50 7.08 -2.89 -2.61
N SER A 51 7.46 -1.65 -2.31
CA SER A 51 6.64 -0.73 -1.53
C SER A 51 5.85 0.23 -2.42
N ASP A 52 4.96 1.04 -1.83
CA ASP A 52 4.20 2.08 -2.55
C ASP A 52 3.30 1.53 -3.68
N ILE A 53 2.95 0.24 -3.60
CA ILE A 53 2.23 -0.48 -4.68
C ILE A 53 0.83 0.09 -4.93
N GLU A 54 0.20 0.64 -3.90
CA GLU A 54 -1.12 1.26 -3.99
C GLU A 54 -1.15 2.50 -4.89
N ARG A 55 0.01 3.16 -5.08
CA ARG A 55 0.16 4.36 -5.92
C ARG A 55 0.69 4.08 -7.32
N LEU A 56 1.11 2.84 -7.59
CA LEU A 56 1.60 2.48 -8.92
C LEU A 56 0.47 2.52 -9.95
N ALA A 57 0.70 3.22 -11.04
CA ALA A 57 -0.15 3.10 -12.22
C ALA A 57 -0.20 1.63 -12.68
N PRO A 58 -1.33 1.16 -13.24
CA PRO A 58 -1.50 -0.26 -13.63
C PRO A 58 -0.38 -0.78 -14.53
N GLU A 59 0.13 0.05 -15.45
CA GLU A 59 1.22 -0.30 -16.33
C GLU A 59 2.54 -0.49 -15.58
N THR A 60 2.87 0.44 -14.67
CA THR A 60 4.07 0.36 -13.83
C THR A 60 4.01 -0.86 -12.91
N ALA A 61 2.85 -1.15 -12.33
CA ALA A 61 2.65 -2.34 -11.50
C ALA A 61 2.91 -3.64 -12.28
N ARG A 62 2.43 -3.75 -13.54
CA ARG A 62 2.69 -4.90 -14.41
C ARG A 62 4.17 -5.05 -14.74
N LEU A 63 4.87 -3.96 -15.07
CA LEU A 63 6.30 -3.98 -15.33
C LEU A 63 7.11 -4.35 -14.08
N ALA A 64 6.72 -3.85 -12.91
CA ALA A 64 7.31 -4.25 -11.65
C ALA A 64 7.06 -5.73 -11.33
N ALA A 65 5.89 -6.28 -11.69
CA ALA A 65 5.61 -7.71 -11.59
C ALA A 65 6.51 -8.55 -12.51
N THR A 66 6.84 -8.07 -13.73
CA THR A 66 7.84 -8.73 -14.59
C THR A 66 9.19 -8.81 -13.90
N VAL A 67 9.63 -7.75 -13.23
CA VAL A 67 10.88 -7.78 -12.45
C VAL A 67 10.78 -8.74 -11.28
N TRP A 68 9.64 -8.78 -10.60
CA TRP A 68 9.38 -9.71 -9.49
C TRP A 68 9.50 -11.17 -9.96
N GLU A 69 8.88 -11.51 -11.11
CA GLU A 69 8.95 -12.85 -11.69
C GLU A 69 10.39 -13.21 -12.11
N ASP A 70 11.11 -12.30 -12.80
CA ASP A 70 12.52 -12.53 -13.16
C ASP A 70 13.40 -12.80 -11.92
N LEU A 71 13.21 -12.04 -10.84
CA LEU A 71 13.93 -12.22 -9.58
C LEU A 71 13.55 -13.52 -8.88
N SER A 72 12.30 -13.97 -8.98
CA SER A 72 11.84 -15.21 -8.36
C SER A 72 12.54 -16.46 -8.91
N HIS A 73 12.98 -16.42 -10.16
CA HIS A 73 13.75 -17.50 -10.77
C HIS A 73 15.16 -17.69 -10.18
N ALA A 74 15.67 -16.69 -9.44
CA ALA A 74 16.95 -16.82 -8.74
C ALA A 74 16.85 -17.68 -7.45
N GLY A 75 15.67 -18.17 -7.10
CA GLY A 75 15.43 -19.07 -5.97
C GLY A 75 15.91 -18.48 -4.64
N GLN A 76 16.67 -19.25 -3.91
CA GLN A 76 17.15 -18.86 -2.57
C GLN A 76 18.14 -17.69 -2.56
N ALA A 77 18.64 -17.20 -3.71
CA ALA A 77 19.52 -16.03 -3.76
C ALA A 77 18.75 -14.70 -3.56
N VAL A 78 17.43 -14.73 -3.64
CA VAL A 78 16.58 -13.53 -3.55
C VAL A 78 15.40 -13.77 -2.62
N ARG A 79 15.11 -12.79 -1.77
CA ARG A 79 13.87 -12.73 -0.99
C ARG A 79 12.99 -11.61 -1.54
N LEU A 80 11.72 -11.92 -1.80
CA LEU A 80 10.77 -10.97 -2.38
C LEU A 80 9.63 -10.73 -1.38
N LEU A 81 9.30 -9.46 -1.14
CA LEU A 81 8.18 -9.04 -0.30
C LEU A 81 7.26 -8.14 -1.10
N ASN A 82 5.97 -8.37 -1.00
CA ASN A 82 4.87 -7.71 -1.70
C ASN A 82 4.92 -7.93 -3.23
N HIS A 83 3.97 -8.66 -3.76
CA HIS A 83 3.88 -8.80 -5.21
C HIS A 83 3.14 -7.60 -5.82
N PRO A 84 3.71 -6.88 -6.81
CA PRO A 84 3.15 -5.61 -7.30
C PRO A 84 1.71 -5.66 -7.82
N THR A 85 1.22 -6.82 -8.24
CA THR A 85 -0.13 -6.99 -8.80
C THR A 85 -0.99 -8.02 -8.08
N ARG A 86 -0.44 -8.78 -7.11
CA ARG A 86 -1.19 -9.79 -6.35
C ARG A 86 -1.47 -9.36 -4.92
N SER A 87 -0.69 -8.42 -4.37
CA SER A 87 -0.99 -7.80 -3.08
C SER A 87 -2.24 -6.92 -3.22
N MET A 88 -3.18 -7.07 -2.29
CA MET A 88 -4.45 -6.33 -2.34
C MET A 88 -4.22 -4.84 -2.07
N ARG A 89 -4.85 -4.00 -2.87
CA ARG A 89 -4.95 -2.56 -2.61
C ARG A 89 -6.16 -2.28 -1.71
N ARG A 90 -6.32 -1.02 -1.29
CA ARG A 90 -7.37 -0.62 -0.32
C ARG A 90 -8.76 -1.11 -0.68
N TYR A 91 -9.20 -0.91 -1.92
CA TYR A 91 -10.55 -1.32 -2.33
C TYR A 91 -10.73 -2.85 -2.23
N GLU A 92 -9.83 -3.61 -2.86
CA GLU A 92 -9.91 -5.09 -2.85
C GLU A 92 -9.85 -5.63 -1.41
N LEU A 93 -8.94 -5.08 -0.58
CA LEU A 93 -8.79 -5.49 0.82
C LEU A 93 -10.06 -5.25 1.62
N LEU A 94 -10.53 -3.98 1.67
CA LEU A 94 -11.66 -3.62 2.53
C LEU A 94 -12.96 -4.29 2.07
N ARG A 95 -13.15 -4.42 0.75
CA ARG A 95 -14.27 -5.14 0.18
C ARG A 95 -14.26 -6.61 0.58
N THR A 96 -13.11 -7.29 0.47
CA THR A 96 -12.93 -8.69 0.86
C THR A 96 -13.15 -8.89 2.36
N LEU A 97 -12.66 -7.95 3.19
CA LEU A 97 -12.83 -8.02 4.64
C LEU A 97 -14.30 -7.85 5.05
N TYR A 98 -15.05 -7.01 4.36
CA TYR A 98 -16.49 -6.90 4.56
C TYR A 98 -17.22 -8.19 4.15
N GLU A 99 -16.92 -8.73 2.98
CA GLU A 99 -17.56 -9.95 2.47
C GLU A 99 -17.24 -11.19 3.31
N ARG A 100 -16.07 -11.24 3.94
CA ARG A 100 -15.66 -12.33 4.85
C ARG A 100 -16.05 -12.10 6.32
N GLY A 101 -16.56 -10.92 6.66
CA GLY A 101 -17.12 -10.59 7.97
C GLY A 101 -16.24 -9.89 8.99
N PRO A 102 -14.88 -9.81 8.88
CA PRO A 102 -14.10 -9.04 9.85
C PRO A 102 -14.50 -7.57 9.91
N ASN A 103 -14.55 -6.87 8.76
CA ASN A 103 -15.02 -5.49 8.73
C ASN A 103 -16.55 -5.43 8.78
N ARG A 104 -17.08 -4.54 9.62
CA ARG A 104 -18.52 -4.28 9.77
C ARG A 104 -19.02 -3.13 8.89
N PHE A 105 -18.19 -2.63 7.97
CA PHE A 105 -18.49 -1.57 7.02
C PHE A 105 -18.11 -1.97 5.61
N ASN A 106 -18.88 -1.51 4.65
CA ASN A 106 -18.68 -1.75 3.23
C ASN A 106 -18.07 -0.54 2.54
N ILE A 107 -17.52 -0.76 1.33
CA ILE A 107 -17.00 0.30 0.48
C ILE A 107 -17.46 0.12 -0.96
N TYR A 108 -17.56 1.23 -1.69
CA TYR A 108 -18.03 1.27 -3.07
C TYR A 108 -17.15 2.21 -3.87
N ARG A 109 -16.81 1.85 -5.11
CA ARG A 109 -16.20 2.80 -6.04
C ARG A 109 -17.27 3.76 -6.56
N LEU A 110 -16.95 5.04 -6.65
CA LEU A 110 -17.89 6.04 -7.18
C LEU A 110 -18.22 5.80 -8.67
N THR A 111 -17.42 5.01 -9.37
CA THR A 111 -17.65 4.57 -10.75
C THR A 111 -18.61 3.39 -10.87
N GLU A 112 -18.95 2.72 -9.76
CA GLU A 112 -19.89 1.61 -9.74
C GLU A 112 -21.34 2.12 -9.68
N ALA A 113 -22.28 1.33 -10.22
CA ALA A 113 -23.72 1.63 -10.09
C ALA A 113 -24.25 1.32 -8.68
N ARG A 114 -23.52 0.54 -7.90
CA ARG A 114 -23.91 0.11 -6.55
C ARG A 114 -23.87 1.29 -5.57
N ARG A 115 -24.90 1.45 -4.78
CA ARG A 115 -25.05 2.47 -3.74
C ARG A 115 -24.76 1.90 -2.35
N PRO A 116 -24.40 2.76 -1.37
CA PRO A 116 -24.28 2.32 0.03
C PRO A 116 -25.58 1.74 0.54
N GLU A 117 -25.46 0.65 1.29
CA GLU A 117 -26.61 -0.02 1.92
C GLU A 117 -26.93 0.61 3.28
N ARG A 118 -25.95 1.27 3.89
CA ARG A 118 -26.05 1.87 5.22
C ARG A 118 -25.44 3.25 5.27
N PHE A 119 -26.02 4.09 6.09
CA PHE A 119 -25.51 5.41 6.46
C PHE A 119 -25.17 5.44 7.97
N PRO A 120 -24.30 6.34 8.41
CA PRO A 120 -23.65 7.38 7.63
C PRO A 120 -22.47 6.87 6.78
N VAL A 121 -22.04 7.68 5.79
CA VAL A 121 -20.92 7.38 4.87
C VAL A 121 -19.97 8.58 4.77
N PHE A 122 -18.82 8.39 4.12
CA PHE A 122 -17.92 9.50 3.73
C PHE A 122 -17.22 9.18 2.41
N LEU A 123 -16.75 10.22 1.73
CA LEU A 123 -15.94 10.09 0.52
C LEU A 123 -14.44 10.13 0.86
N ARG A 124 -13.65 9.31 0.16
CA ARG A 124 -12.19 9.34 0.22
C ARG A 124 -11.57 8.95 -1.11
N SER A 125 -10.28 9.27 -1.29
CA SER A 125 -9.50 8.75 -2.41
C SER A 125 -9.13 7.28 -2.20
N GLU A 126 -9.15 6.49 -3.29
CA GLU A 126 -8.77 5.07 -3.26
C GLU A 126 -7.28 4.87 -3.04
N ASN A 127 -6.44 5.64 -3.74
CA ASN A 127 -5.00 5.37 -3.88
C ASN A 127 -4.08 6.39 -3.18
N ASP A 128 -4.62 7.32 -2.38
CA ASP A 128 -3.81 8.26 -1.62
C ASP A 128 -4.07 8.18 -0.10
N HIS A 129 -3.23 8.88 0.68
CA HIS A 129 -3.27 8.91 2.13
C HIS A 129 -3.54 10.33 2.69
N ARG A 130 -4.15 11.21 1.86
CA ARG A 130 -4.44 12.61 2.26
C ARG A 130 -5.60 12.72 3.25
N GLY A 131 -6.31 11.62 3.50
CA GLY A 131 -7.46 11.53 4.39
C GLY A 131 -8.78 11.50 3.63
N ASN A 132 -9.85 11.87 4.33
CA ASN A 132 -11.18 11.87 3.75
C ASN A 132 -11.45 13.15 2.95
N LEU A 133 -12.30 13.06 1.95
CA LEU A 133 -12.71 14.18 1.09
C LEU A 133 -13.89 14.95 1.68
N THR A 134 -14.68 14.27 2.53
CA THR A 134 -15.86 14.84 3.18
C THR A 134 -15.85 14.56 4.69
N PRO A 135 -16.62 15.29 5.49
CA PRO A 135 -17.08 14.83 6.78
C PRO A 135 -17.95 13.57 6.61
N VAL A 136 -18.47 13.05 7.72
CA VAL A 136 -19.47 11.98 7.73
C VAL A 136 -20.81 12.54 7.23
N LEU A 137 -21.42 11.89 6.24
CA LEU A 137 -22.66 12.24 5.58
C LEU A 137 -23.76 11.32 6.07
N GLN A 138 -24.86 11.89 6.55
CA GLN A 138 -25.89 11.14 7.25
C GLN A 138 -26.96 10.55 6.32
N THR A 139 -27.17 11.19 5.15
CA THR A 139 -28.27 10.83 4.23
C THR A 139 -27.79 10.68 2.78
N VAL A 140 -28.67 10.14 1.94
CA VAL A 140 -28.45 10.03 0.50
C VAL A 140 -28.31 11.40 -0.14
N GLU A 141 -29.13 12.37 0.30
CA GLU A 141 -29.15 13.73 -0.24
C GLU A 141 -27.82 14.44 0.07
N GLU A 142 -27.27 14.28 1.28
CA GLU A 142 -25.95 14.81 1.64
C GLU A 142 -24.85 14.19 0.78
N LEU A 143 -24.91 12.88 0.53
CA LEU A 143 -23.96 12.19 -0.35
C LEU A 143 -24.04 12.70 -1.78
N GLU A 144 -25.24 12.82 -2.33
CA GLU A 144 -25.44 13.34 -3.71
C GLU A 144 -24.99 14.79 -3.83
N GLY A 145 -25.27 15.63 -2.83
CA GLY A 145 -24.78 17.00 -2.75
C GLY A 145 -23.24 17.08 -2.73
N ALA A 146 -22.60 16.24 -1.92
CA ALA A 146 -21.14 16.18 -1.85
C ALA A 146 -20.51 15.70 -3.18
N ILE A 147 -21.12 14.74 -3.86
CA ILE A 147 -20.69 14.28 -5.18
C ILE A 147 -20.86 15.38 -6.23
N ALA A 148 -21.98 16.10 -6.23
CA ALA A 148 -22.22 17.21 -7.15
C ALA A 148 -21.19 18.33 -6.95
N GLU A 149 -20.88 18.69 -5.70
CA GLU A 149 -19.85 19.69 -5.38
C GLU A 149 -18.46 19.26 -5.84
N MET A 150 -18.11 17.99 -5.65
CA MET A 150 -16.86 17.42 -6.13
C MET A 150 -16.73 17.58 -7.67
N PHE A 151 -17.81 17.37 -8.43
CA PHE A 151 -17.82 17.58 -9.88
C PHE A 151 -17.75 19.06 -10.25
N ARG A 152 -18.44 19.92 -9.53
CA ARG A 152 -18.35 21.38 -9.72
C ARG A 152 -16.91 21.88 -9.56
N LEU A 153 -16.13 21.27 -8.66
CA LEU A 153 -14.70 21.53 -8.46
C LEU A 153 -13.79 20.82 -9.48
N GLY A 154 -14.33 20.25 -10.55
CA GLY A 154 -13.58 19.61 -11.64
C GLY A 154 -12.96 18.25 -11.28
N GLN A 155 -13.37 17.63 -10.17
CA GLN A 155 -12.87 16.31 -9.80
C GLN A 155 -13.65 15.21 -10.54
N SER A 156 -12.96 14.13 -10.91
CA SER A 156 -13.58 12.98 -11.56
C SER A 156 -14.09 11.94 -10.56
N ARG A 157 -14.90 10.99 -11.03
CA ARG A 157 -15.33 9.79 -10.28
C ARG A 157 -14.21 8.79 -10.05
N GLU A 158 -13.18 8.86 -10.89
CA GLU A 158 -12.06 7.92 -10.82
C GLU A 158 -11.30 8.05 -9.50
N ASN A 159 -10.85 6.91 -8.95
CA ASN A 159 -10.10 6.83 -7.70
C ASN A 159 -10.84 7.41 -6.48
N LYS A 160 -12.18 7.36 -6.48
CA LYS A 160 -13.02 7.80 -5.37
C LYS A 160 -13.80 6.62 -4.79
N LEU A 161 -13.85 6.57 -3.46
CA LEU A 161 -14.60 5.59 -2.70
C LEU A 161 -15.66 6.27 -1.86
N ILE A 162 -16.82 5.63 -1.77
CA ILE A 162 -17.80 5.84 -0.71
C ILE A 162 -17.51 4.76 0.34
N VAL A 163 -17.39 5.15 1.60
CA VAL A 163 -17.08 4.26 2.70
C VAL A 163 -18.16 4.39 3.74
N GLU A 164 -18.79 3.28 4.15
CA GLU A 164 -19.70 3.24 5.29
C GLU A 164 -18.94 3.56 6.57
N PHE A 165 -19.48 4.42 7.40
CA PHE A 165 -18.85 4.79 8.66
C PHE A 165 -19.01 3.68 9.70
N CYS A 166 -17.91 3.24 10.26
CA CYS A 166 -17.89 2.29 11.38
C CYS A 166 -17.54 3.01 12.67
N ASN A 167 -18.49 3.15 13.57
CA ASN A 167 -18.24 3.76 14.85
C ASN A 167 -17.46 2.80 15.77
N THR A 168 -16.20 3.11 16.01
CA THR A 168 -15.30 2.39 16.92
C THR A 168 -15.03 3.15 18.21
N ALA A 169 -15.88 4.13 18.55
CA ALA A 169 -15.79 4.84 19.82
C ALA A 169 -16.05 3.91 21.01
N ASP A 170 -15.33 4.13 22.09
CA ASP A 170 -15.63 3.50 23.38
C ASP A 170 -16.88 4.10 24.04
N ALA A 171 -17.29 3.58 25.21
CA ALA A 171 -18.46 4.03 25.95
C ALA A 171 -18.41 5.53 26.34
N ASN A 172 -17.20 6.10 26.38
CA ASN A 172 -16.97 7.51 26.70
C ASN A 172 -16.86 8.39 25.44
N GLY A 173 -17.12 7.85 24.24
CA GLY A 173 -17.00 8.54 22.96
C GLY A 173 -15.54 8.77 22.53
N GLY A 174 -14.59 8.05 23.10
CA GLY A 174 -13.18 8.09 22.71
C GLY A 174 -12.86 7.12 21.58
N PHE A 175 -12.15 7.58 20.58
CA PHE A 175 -11.63 6.74 19.49
C PHE A 175 -10.19 6.35 19.72
N ARG A 176 -9.86 5.10 19.40
CA ARG A 176 -8.50 4.55 19.39
C ARG A 176 -8.10 4.14 18.00
N LYS A 177 -6.98 4.68 17.53
CA LYS A 177 -6.35 4.27 16.27
C LYS A 177 -5.13 3.45 16.57
N TYR A 178 -5.21 2.18 16.32
CA TYR A 178 -4.13 1.23 16.39
C TYR A 178 -3.36 1.17 15.07
N SER A 179 -2.08 0.87 15.17
CA SER A 179 -1.23 0.71 14.00
C SER A 179 -0.16 -0.35 14.24
N ALA A 180 0.04 -1.22 13.27
CA ALA A 180 1.08 -2.26 13.33
C ALA A 180 1.75 -2.47 11.97
N PHE A 181 3.04 -2.80 11.98
CA PHE A 181 3.78 -3.22 10.79
C PHE A 181 3.76 -4.73 10.65
N ILE A 182 3.83 -5.17 9.38
CA ILE A 182 4.39 -6.48 9.05
C ILE A 182 5.75 -6.27 8.40
N VAL A 183 6.74 -7.09 8.79
CA VAL A 183 8.07 -7.16 8.17
C VAL A 183 8.45 -8.64 8.06
N GLY A 184 8.30 -9.19 6.87
CA GLY A 184 8.37 -10.65 6.67
C GLY A 184 7.19 -11.34 7.34
N ASP A 185 7.47 -12.12 8.39
CA ASP A 185 6.48 -12.84 9.21
C ASP A 185 6.20 -12.16 10.57
N ARG A 186 6.90 -11.07 10.88
CA ARG A 186 6.81 -10.39 12.17
C ARG A 186 5.78 -9.27 12.14
N ILE A 187 4.81 -9.34 13.05
CA ILE A 187 3.86 -8.26 13.33
C ILE A 187 4.40 -7.41 14.47
N ILE A 188 4.50 -6.11 14.26
CA ILE A 188 5.14 -5.16 15.20
C ILE A 188 4.19 -3.99 15.41
N PRO A 189 3.56 -3.86 16.60
CA PRO A 189 2.75 -2.70 16.94
C PRO A 189 3.57 -1.42 16.81
N ARG A 190 2.96 -0.35 16.25
CA ARG A 190 3.67 0.91 15.97
C ARG A 190 3.26 2.05 16.88
N HIS A 191 1.96 2.25 17.02
CA HIS A 191 1.40 3.28 17.89
C HIS A 191 -0.07 3.01 18.19
N LEU A 192 -0.53 3.65 19.27
CA LEU A 192 -1.92 3.78 19.62
C LEU A 192 -2.23 5.27 19.84
N PHE A 193 -3.09 5.84 18.98
CA PHE A 193 -3.50 7.22 19.07
C PHE A 193 -4.92 7.34 19.60
N PHE A 194 -5.18 8.40 20.35
CA PHE A 194 -6.44 8.69 21.01
C PHE A 194 -7.02 10.01 20.52
N SER A 195 -8.33 10.09 20.36
CA SER A 195 -9.03 11.31 19.97
C SER A 195 -10.51 11.24 20.33
N ARG A 196 -11.13 12.40 20.54
CA ARG A 196 -12.61 12.55 20.55
C ARG A 196 -13.17 12.65 19.11
N ASN A 197 -12.30 12.85 18.13
CA ASN A 197 -12.69 12.89 16.74
C ASN A 197 -12.39 11.54 16.07
N TRP A 198 -13.33 11.02 15.29
CA TRP A 198 -13.20 9.76 14.57
C TRP A 198 -12.04 9.74 13.56
N MET A 199 -11.67 10.91 13.00
CA MET A 199 -10.57 11.02 12.04
C MET A 199 -9.26 11.37 12.74
N ILE A 200 -8.54 10.35 13.17
CA ILE A 200 -7.28 10.52 13.91
C ILE A 200 -6.12 10.54 12.92
N LYS A 201 -5.46 11.70 12.76
CA LYS A 201 -4.27 11.87 11.89
C LYS A 201 -2.96 11.91 12.65
N LEU A 202 -2.94 12.60 13.78
CA LEU A 202 -1.76 12.82 14.59
C LEU A 202 -2.05 12.41 16.05
N PRO A 203 -0.99 12.07 16.82
CA PRO A 203 -1.16 11.95 18.26
C PRO A 203 -1.56 13.32 18.80
N GLY A 204 -2.61 13.36 19.61
CA GLY A 204 -2.89 14.53 20.43
C GLY A 204 -1.84 14.71 21.52
N SER A 205 -2.17 15.44 22.58
CA SER A 205 -1.37 15.48 23.83
C SER A 205 -1.88 14.36 24.74
N PRO A 206 -1.27 13.16 24.74
CA PRO A 206 -1.73 12.03 25.52
C PRO A 206 -1.44 12.32 27.01
N ASN A 207 -2.40 11.89 27.87
CA ASN A 207 -2.17 11.83 29.31
C ASN A 207 -1.36 10.57 29.70
N GLU A 208 -1.02 10.41 30.95
CA GLU A 208 -0.21 9.28 31.46
C GLU A 208 -0.89 7.92 31.21
N GLU A 209 -2.21 7.81 31.37
CA GLU A 209 -2.96 6.59 31.11
C GLU A 209 -2.90 6.19 29.64
N MET A 210 -3.06 7.14 28.72
CA MET A 210 -2.95 6.90 27.29
C MET A 210 -1.54 6.46 26.86
N VAL A 211 -0.51 7.05 27.49
CA VAL A 211 0.88 6.63 27.25
C VAL A 211 1.13 5.21 27.78
N ALA A 212 0.62 4.89 28.95
CA ALA A 212 0.72 3.54 29.52
C ALA A 212 -0.03 2.51 28.68
N GLU A 213 -1.25 2.84 28.19
CA GLU A 213 -2.04 1.98 27.30
C GLU A 213 -1.30 1.76 25.96
N GLU A 214 -0.72 2.81 25.37
CA GLU A 214 0.09 2.66 24.15
C GLU A 214 1.29 1.73 24.38
N LEU A 215 2.06 1.96 25.43
CA LEU A 215 3.25 1.13 25.74
C LEU A 215 2.86 -0.34 26.00
N HIS A 216 1.79 -0.57 26.74
CA HIS A 216 1.24 -1.91 26.96
C HIS A 216 0.85 -2.59 25.64
N TYR A 217 0.14 -1.89 24.73
CA TYR A 217 -0.19 -2.39 23.40
C TYR A 217 1.05 -2.78 22.59
N LEU A 218 2.10 -1.95 22.63
CA LEU A 218 3.34 -2.22 21.90
C LEU A 218 4.07 -3.46 22.47
N GLN A 219 4.07 -3.63 23.80
CA GLN A 219 4.76 -4.72 24.46
C GLN A 219 4.05 -6.08 24.34
N THR A 220 2.73 -6.07 24.44
CA THR A 220 1.92 -7.30 24.47
C THR A 220 1.50 -7.79 23.10
N ASN A 221 1.38 -6.88 22.11
CA ASN A 221 0.91 -7.19 20.74
C ASN A 221 -0.36 -8.05 20.73
N PRO A 222 -1.45 -7.59 21.37
CA PRO A 222 -2.60 -8.42 21.67
C PRO A 222 -3.36 -8.89 20.43
N HIS A 223 -3.27 -8.15 19.31
CA HIS A 223 -3.99 -8.46 18.08
C HIS A 223 -3.14 -9.19 17.03
N ARG A 224 -1.96 -9.70 17.43
CA ARG A 224 -0.97 -10.32 16.54
C ARG A 224 -1.55 -11.37 15.60
N GLN A 225 -2.37 -12.28 16.11
CA GLN A 225 -2.92 -13.39 15.33
C GLN A 225 -3.93 -12.89 14.30
N GLN A 226 -4.87 -12.04 14.71
CA GLN A 226 -5.88 -11.45 13.82
C GLN A 226 -5.24 -10.63 12.69
N LEU A 227 -4.22 -9.82 13.02
CA LEU A 227 -3.51 -9.01 12.02
C LEU A 227 -2.70 -9.88 11.06
N ARG A 228 -2.12 -11.00 11.52
CA ARG A 228 -1.40 -11.94 10.66
C ARG A 228 -2.33 -12.51 9.58
N GLU A 229 -3.52 -12.94 9.94
CA GLU A 229 -4.52 -13.48 9.02
C GLU A 229 -4.93 -12.44 7.97
N ILE A 230 -5.08 -11.17 8.38
CA ILE A 230 -5.41 -10.07 7.48
C ILE A 230 -4.25 -9.79 6.50
N PHE A 231 -3.01 -9.75 6.96
CA PHE A 231 -1.85 -9.57 6.10
C PHE A 231 -1.65 -10.72 5.11
N GLN A 232 -1.88 -11.96 5.55
CA GLN A 232 -1.86 -13.14 4.68
C GLN A 232 -2.95 -13.06 3.61
N LEU A 233 -4.19 -12.70 3.99
CA LEU A 233 -5.27 -12.46 3.05
C LEU A 233 -4.91 -11.38 2.03
N ALA A 234 -4.32 -10.27 2.48
CA ALA A 234 -3.89 -9.16 1.63
C ALA A 234 -2.68 -9.50 0.75
N ARG A 235 -1.95 -10.59 1.03
CA ARG A 235 -0.66 -10.96 0.41
C ARG A 235 0.34 -9.82 0.52
N ILE A 236 0.49 -9.28 1.73
CA ILE A 236 1.41 -8.19 2.06
C ILE A 236 2.36 -8.69 3.15
N GLU A 237 3.65 -8.66 2.86
CA GLU A 237 4.73 -9.08 3.76
C GLU A 237 5.55 -7.89 4.28
N TYR A 238 5.31 -6.68 3.75
CA TYR A 238 5.86 -5.42 4.26
C TYR A 238 4.83 -4.29 4.12
N GLY A 239 4.48 -3.68 5.23
CA GLY A 239 3.54 -2.56 5.26
C GLY A 239 3.05 -2.25 6.66
N ARG A 240 2.24 -1.21 6.78
CA ARG A 240 1.59 -0.81 8.03
C ARG A 240 0.09 -0.85 7.86
N ILE A 241 -0.57 -1.56 8.77
CA ILE A 241 -2.01 -1.60 8.90
C ILE A 241 -2.47 -0.56 9.93
N ASP A 242 -3.52 0.20 9.60
CA ASP A 242 -4.20 1.12 10.50
C ASP A 242 -5.63 0.61 10.74
N TYR A 243 -6.06 0.52 12.03
CA TYR A 243 -7.34 -0.08 12.40
C TYR A 243 -7.91 0.48 13.71
N GLY A 244 -9.19 0.26 13.94
CA GLY A 244 -9.87 0.42 15.22
C GLY A 244 -10.36 -0.92 15.76
N MET A 245 -10.88 -0.95 16.96
CA MET A 245 -11.50 -2.14 17.56
C MET A 245 -13.00 -1.96 17.72
N LEU A 246 -13.76 -2.97 17.31
CA LEU A 246 -15.21 -3.04 17.58
C LEU A 246 -15.54 -4.42 18.12
N ASN A 247 -16.01 -4.49 19.36
CA ASN A 247 -16.38 -5.76 20.03
C ASN A 247 -15.28 -6.83 19.95
N GLY A 248 -14.02 -6.44 20.19
CA GLY A 248 -12.86 -7.35 20.15
C GLY A 248 -12.37 -7.74 18.74
N VAL A 249 -12.97 -7.20 17.68
CA VAL A 249 -12.60 -7.47 16.28
C VAL A 249 -11.97 -6.24 15.65
N PRO A 250 -10.76 -6.36 15.05
CA PRO A 250 -10.12 -5.27 14.33
C PRO A 250 -10.96 -4.82 13.12
N GLN A 251 -11.27 -3.54 13.04
CA GLN A 251 -11.90 -2.89 11.90
C GLN A 251 -10.81 -2.22 11.08
N ILE A 252 -10.47 -2.77 9.94
CA ILE A 252 -9.31 -2.36 9.15
C ILE A 252 -9.67 -1.18 8.25
N TRP A 253 -8.86 -0.13 8.27
CA TRP A 253 -9.06 1.05 7.44
C TRP A 253 -8.15 1.10 6.23
N GLU A 254 -6.92 0.60 6.35
CA GLU A 254 -5.96 0.51 5.24
C GLU A 254 -4.73 -0.32 5.61
N ILE A 255 -4.05 -0.83 4.58
CA ILE A 255 -2.64 -1.22 4.65
C ILE A 255 -1.87 -0.31 3.69
N ASN A 256 -0.83 0.34 4.21
CA ASN A 256 0.07 1.20 3.46
C ASN A 256 1.41 0.46 3.28
N THR A 257 1.84 0.25 2.04
CA THR A 257 3.08 -0.46 1.74
C THR A 257 4.32 0.44 1.70
N ASN A 258 4.13 1.78 1.72
CA ASN A 258 5.19 2.76 1.94
C ASN A 258 4.84 3.71 3.09
N PRO A 259 4.63 3.19 4.30
CA PRO A 259 4.18 3.99 5.43
C PRO A 259 5.31 4.87 5.97
N TRP A 260 4.92 5.97 6.62
CA TRP A 260 5.82 6.67 7.52
C TRP A 260 6.25 5.73 8.63
N ILE A 261 7.55 5.47 8.75
CA ILE A 261 8.08 4.55 9.76
C ILE A 261 8.24 5.29 11.08
N MET A 262 9.19 6.19 11.16
CA MET A 262 9.42 7.16 12.25
C MET A 262 10.58 8.10 11.93
N SER A 263 10.57 9.24 12.60
CA SER A 263 11.70 10.20 12.61
C SER A 263 11.91 10.77 14.02
N TYR A 264 12.94 11.57 14.23
CA TYR A 264 13.13 12.28 15.51
C TYR A 264 12.07 13.38 15.75
N GLU A 265 11.37 13.78 14.69
CA GLU A 265 10.31 14.79 14.72
C GLU A 265 8.93 14.19 15.06
N ASP A 266 8.84 12.86 15.25
CA ASP A 266 7.55 12.21 15.59
C ASP A 266 7.04 12.73 16.93
N GLY A 267 5.82 13.28 16.90
CA GLY A 267 5.23 14.02 18.00
C GLY A 267 4.83 13.16 19.21
N GLY A 268 4.36 13.85 20.25
CA GLY A 268 3.90 13.27 21.50
C GLY A 268 4.83 13.48 22.69
N GLY A 269 5.93 14.20 22.45
CA GLY A 269 6.85 14.64 23.51
C GLY A 269 7.65 13.51 24.19
N PRO A 270 8.38 13.84 25.26
CA PRO A 270 9.24 12.89 25.99
C PRO A 270 8.50 11.71 26.59
N ALA A 271 7.23 11.88 26.94
CA ALA A 271 6.40 10.80 27.53
C ALA A 271 6.27 9.57 26.62
N ARG A 272 6.29 9.74 25.28
CA ARG A 272 6.20 8.64 24.31
C ARG A 272 7.56 8.05 23.91
N MET A 273 8.66 8.53 24.44
CA MET A 273 10.00 8.02 24.10
C MET A 273 10.14 6.51 24.36
N PRO A 274 9.66 5.93 25.48
CA PRO A 274 9.73 4.48 25.70
C PRO A 274 9.00 3.67 24.61
N ALA A 275 7.84 4.16 24.12
CA ALA A 275 7.10 3.54 23.03
C ALA A 275 7.89 3.61 21.70
N HIS A 276 8.50 4.75 21.38
CA HIS A 276 9.34 4.91 20.19
C HIS A 276 10.57 4.01 20.22
N GLU A 277 11.25 3.91 21.34
CA GLU A 277 12.43 3.05 21.51
C GLU A 277 12.05 1.58 21.40
N HIS A 278 10.93 1.18 22.01
CA HIS A 278 10.43 -0.21 21.91
C HIS A 278 10.17 -0.59 20.48
N PHE A 279 9.38 0.23 19.76
CA PHE A 279 9.09 -0.01 18.34
C PHE A 279 10.38 -0.05 17.51
N SER A 280 11.28 0.92 17.69
CA SER A 280 12.52 1.01 16.92
C SER A 280 13.37 -0.26 17.05
N ARG A 281 13.54 -0.79 18.28
CA ARG A 281 14.27 -2.03 18.52
C ARG A 281 13.64 -3.21 17.77
N GLN A 282 12.31 -3.39 17.89
CA GLN A 282 11.59 -4.49 17.25
C GLN A 282 11.64 -4.38 15.72
N PHE A 283 11.45 -3.19 15.19
CA PHE A 283 11.47 -2.94 13.75
C PHE A 283 12.87 -3.18 13.16
N MET A 284 13.93 -2.66 13.80
CA MET A 284 15.31 -2.90 13.36
C MET A 284 15.66 -4.40 13.36
N GLN A 285 15.24 -5.16 14.39
CA GLN A 285 15.43 -6.59 14.44
C GLN A 285 14.71 -7.32 13.30
N ALA A 286 13.48 -6.92 12.99
CA ALA A 286 12.71 -7.49 11.90
C ALA A 286 13.33 -7.19 10.52
N ILE A 287 13.79 -5.95 10.31
CA ILE A 287 14.51 -5.57 9.08
C ILE A 287 15.81 -6.38 8.92
N LYS A 288 16.61 -6.53 9.99
CA LYS A 288 17.81 -7.38 9.94
C LYS A 288 17.47 -8.84 9.62
N ALA A 289 16.36 -9.37 10.14
CA ALA A 289 15.95 -10.75 9.90
C ALA A 289 15.51 -11.02 8.44
N ILE A 290 15.11 -10.01 7.70
CA ILE A 290 14.81 -10.14 6.26
C ILE A 290 16.00 -9.78 5.37
N ASP A 291 17.11 -9.27 5.91
CA ASP A 291 18.34 -9.06 5.15
C ASP A 291 18.97 -10.40 4.81
N TYR A 292 18.62 -10.91 3.67
CA TYR A 292 19.07 -12.19 3.17
C TYR A 292 20.51 -12.04 2.68
N GLY A 293 21.50 -12.40 3.46
CA GLY A 293 22.95 -12.25 3.20
C GLY A 293 23.43 -12.84 1.86
N ALA A 294 22.81 -12.39 0.77
CA ALA A 294 23.05 -12.88 -0.56
C ALA A 294 24.45 -12.49 -1.07
N ASN A 295 25.01 -13.31 -1.95
CA ASN A 295 26.26 -13.00 -2.64
C ASN A 295 26.15 -11.64 -3.36
N PRO A 296 26.92 -10.61 -2.97
CA PRO A 296 26.84 -9.28 -3.55
C PRO A 296 27.28 -9.22 -5.02
N ASP A 297 28.01 -10.22 -5.50
CA ASP A 297 28.51 -10.29 -6.87
C ASP A 297 27.53 -10.97 -7.83
N LEU A 298 26.55 -11.69 -7.29
CA LEU A 298 25.54 -12.35 -8.11
C LEU A 298 24.62 -11.32 -8.78
N ARG A 299 24.62 -11.30 -10.11
CA ARG A 299 23.77 -10.44 -10.95
C ARG A 299 22.69 -11.27 -11.63
N ILE A 300 21.46 -10.80 -11.48
CA ILE A 300 20.26 -11.43 -12.05
C ILE A 300 19.80 -10.58 -13.22
N ARG A 301 19.68 -11.18 -14.40
CA ARG A 301 19.17 -10.50 -15.59
C ARG A 301 17.67 -10.26 -15.43
N VAL A 302 17.21 -9.05 -15.78
CA VAL A 302 15.78 -8.69 -15.76
C VAL A 302 15.35 -8.22 -17.15
N SER A 303 14.17 -8.67 -17.56
CA SER A 303 13.61 -8.47 -18.90
C SER A 303 12.79 -7.17 -19.05
N VAL A 304 12.66 -6.37 -18.01
CA VAL A 304 11.80 -5.17 -17.98
C VAL A 304 12.10 -4.17 -19.10
N LYS A 305 13.35 -4.01 -19.53
CA LYS A 305 13.70 -3.16 -20.68
C LYS A 305 13.10 -3.67 -21.99
N ALA A 306 13.12 -4.98 -22.19
CA ALA A 306 12.51 -5.61 -23.38
C ALA A 306 10.97 -5.47 -23.32
N ALA A 307 10.37 -5.68 -22.15
CA ALA A 307 8.94 -5.49 -21.92
C ALA A 307 8.50 -4.05 -22.22
N LEU A 308 9.25 -3.04 -21.76
CA LEU A 308 9.00 -1.63 -22.06
C LEU A 308 9.09 -1.31 -23.56
N ARG A 309 10.10 -1.84 -24.26
CA ARG A 309 10.23 -1.66 -25.72
C ARG A 309 9.02 -2.26 -26.45
N LYS A 310 8.62 -3.49 -26.08
CA LYS A 310 7.45 -4.17 -26.64
C LYS A 310 6.16 -3.37 -26.40
N ASP A 311 5.98 -2.81 -25.21
CA ASP A 311 4.80 -2.01 -24.87
C ASP A 311 4.74 -0.68 -25.63
N ARG A 312 5.89 0.02 -25.76
CA ARG A 312 6.00 1.24 -26.59
C ARG A 312 5.66 0.95 -28.05
N LEU A 313 6.18 -0.16 -28.60
CA LEU A 313 5.88 -0.59 -29.96
C LEU A 313 4.39 -0.87 -30.15
N LYS A 314 3.77 -1.61 -29.22
CA LYS A 314 2.32 -1.85 -29.24
C LYS A 314 1.49 -0.56 -29.22
N LYS A 315 1.87 0.42 -28.37
CA LYS A 315 1.22 1.72 -28.30
C LYS A 315 1.36 2.52 -29.59
N SER A 316 2.57 2.50 -30.20
CA SER A 316 2.82 3.17 -31.48
C SER A 316 2.03 2.55 -32.60
N VAL A 317 2.00 1.21 -32.69
CA VAL A 317 1.19 0.48 -33.68
C VAL A 317 -0.31 0.78 -33.49
N ARG A 318 -0.81 0.79 -32.23
CA ARG A 318 -2.22 1.10 -31.94
C ARG A 318 -2.57 2.56 -32.32
N ARG A 319 -1.67 3.52 -32.07
CA ARG A 319 -1.88 4.92 -32.51
C ARG A 319 -1.95 5.02 -34.02
N LEU A 320 -1.02 4.34 -34.71
CA LEU A 320 -1.01 4.30 -36.18
C LEU A 320 -2.30 3.67 -36.73
N LEU A 321 -2.74 2.54 -36.18
CA LEU A 321 -4.01 1.91 -36.57
C LEU A 321 -5.21 2.85 -36.35
N ASN A 322 -5.24 3.56 -35.23
CA ASN A 322 -6.34 4.49 -34.90
C ASN A 322 -6.35 5.74 -35.79
N SER A 323 -5.23 6.11 -36.40
CA SER A 323 -5.16 7.22 -37.38
C SER A 323 -5.58 6.85 -38.79
N LEU A 324 -5.78 5.56 -39.08
CA LEU A 324 -6.16 5.07 -40.41
C LEU A 324 -7.69 5.08 -40.59
N PRO A 325 -8.20 5.33 -41.84
CA PRO A 325 -9.61 5.15 -42.16
C PRO A 325 -10.06 3.72 -41.88
N TYR A 326 -11.33 3.57 -41.45
CA TYR A 326 -11.89 2.31 -40.95
C TYR A 326 -11.64 1.09 -41.87
N ARG A 327 -11.79 1.27 -43.21
CA ARG A 327 -11.58 0.18 -44.20
C ARG A 327 -10.14 -0.35 -44.20
N HIS A 328 -9.14 0.54 -44.09
CA HIS A 328 -7.72 0.19 -44.07
C HIS A 328 -7.32 -0.42 -42.71
N ARG A 329 -7.94 0.04 -41.63
CA ARG A 329 -7.72 -0.48 -40.28
C ARG A 329 -8.09 -1.94 -40.17
N LYS A 330 -9.29 -2.34 -40.68
CA LYS A 330 -9.79 -3.72 -40.60
C LYS A 330 -8.91 -4.71 -41.40
N ALA A 331 -8.41 -4.31 -42.56
CA ALA A 331 -7.51 -5.13 -43.38
C ALA A 331 -6.14 -5.32 -42.70
N LEU A 332 -5.61 -4.30 -42.03
CA LEU A 332 -4.32 -4.36 -41.31
C LEU A 332 -4.41 -5.12 -39.98
N GLU A 333 -5.51 -4.98 -39.23
CA GLU A 333 -5.76 -5.76 -38.02
C GLU A 333 -5.74 -7.27 -38.27
N GLY A 334 -6.38 -7.72 -39.36
CA GLY A 334 -6.35 -9.14 -39.76
C GLY A 334 -4.93 -9.64 -40.08
N ARG A 335 -4.13 -8.87 -40.80
CA ARG A 335 -2.72 -9.21 -41.10
C ARG A 335 -1.83 -9.20 -39.88
N LEU A 336 -2.01 -8.25 -38.94
CA LEU A 336 -1.26 -8.16 -37.69
C LEU A 336 -1.63 -9.29 -36.71
N ILE A 337 -2.86 -9.73 -36.67
CA ILE A 337 -3.29 -10.90 -35.87
C ILE A 337 -2.67 -12.17 -36.43
N ALA A 338 -2.59 -12.33 -37.78
CA ALA A 338 -1.95 -13.45 -38.41
C ALA A 338 -0.43 -13.47 -38.14
N LEU A 339 0.26 -12.32 -38.24
CA LEU A 339 1.66 -12.17 -37.87
C LEU A 339 1.92 -12.45 -36.37
N ALA A 340 1.07 -11.95 -35.48
CA ALA A 340 1.21 -12.19 -34.04
C ALA A 340 1.03 -13.67 -33.66
N ARG A 341 0.20 -14.41 -34.43
CA ARG A 341 0.07 -15.87 -34.28
C ARG A 341 1.31 -16.62 -34.77
N LEU A 342 1.92 -16.17 -35.86
CA LEU A 342 3.18 -16.73 -36.38
C LEU A 342 4.34 -16.54 -35.37
N PHE A 343 4.43 -15.38 -34.71
CA PHE A 343 5.46 -15.10 -33.70
C PHE A 343 5.23 -15.83 -32.35
N ARG A 344 4.05 -16.38 -32.11
CA ARG A 344 3.77 -17.26 -30.93
C ARG A 344 4.15 -18.72 -31.17
N MET A 345 4.47 -19.09 -32.41
CA MET A 345 4.86 -20.45 -32.79
C MET A 345 6.38 -20.63 -32.92
N LEU A 346 7.17 -19.62 -32.62
CA LEU A 346 8.63 -19.74 -32.50
C LEU A 346 9.00 -19.77 -31.00
N PRO A 347 9.76 -20.78 -30.56
CA PRO A 347 10.14 -21.01 -29.15
C PRO A 347 10.95 -19.89 -28.53
#